data_219d28c0133ef99ea4c254bc4dde7bb8
#
_entry.id   219d28c0133ef99ea4c254bc4dde7bb8
#
_cell.length_a   1.000
_cell.length_b   1.000
_cell.length_c   1.000
_cell.angle_alpha   90.00
_cell.angle_beta   90.00
_cell.angle_gamma   90.00
#
_symmetry.space_group_name_H-M   'P 1'
#
loop_
_entity.id
_entity.type
_entity.pdbx_description
1 polymer ?
#
loop_
_entity_poly.entity_id
_entity_poly.type
_entity_poly.pdbx_seq_one_letter_code
_entity_poly.pdbx_strand_id
1 'polypeptide(L)'
;MEYFAFQWHITEACDQRCRHCYIYALGSHAKFCEIALEDMRKVIQNCQSFCQKAGRLPYFYITGGDPILHPQFWTLLEILKGEKIPFTLMGNPFHLTPEVCRRMRACGCRKYQLSLDGLRETHDGIRQQPGSYDATMAAIPMLRQAGIDTAIMTTVSRWNFRDIPVLVDEVVKHKADIFAFARYCPSKEDREVCCSPEEYRSMMEQCWEKFQKYEAEGCETTFNLKDHLWTLFRYEKGLFDPGAYPEDEVVYDGCNCGNCHMTILPDGAVYACRRMESKVGNALTDDLYELFTGPAFDRYRVYEKFQKCAKCELLRFCRGCPAVAAGYHGDMYAPDPQCWKEIADGGREPAWMHRPA
;
A
#
# COMPACT_ATOMS: atom_id res chain seq x y z
N MET A 1 -7.99 -10.69 -12.28
CA MET A 1 -7.99 -10.52 -10.80
C MET A 1 -9.43 -10.65 -10.32
N GLU A 2 -9.72 -11.56 -9.39
CA GLU A 2 -11.10 -11.83 -8.95
C GLU A 2 -11.62 -10.75 -7.99
N TYR A 3 -10.74 -10.21 -7.14
CA TYR A 3 -11.10 -9.23 -6.13
C TYR A 3 -10.78 -7.81 -6.54
N PHE A 4 -11.62 -6.85 -6.08
CA PHE A 4 -11.32 -5.43 -6.09
C PHE A 4 -11.01 -4.97 -4.67
N ALA A 5 -9.93 -4.21 -4.50
CA ALA A 5 -9.40 -3.83 -3.19
C ALA A 5 -9.89 -2.44 -2.75
N PHE A 6 -10.54 -2.39 -1.59
CA PHE A 6 -10.90 -1.16 -0.90
C PHE A 6 -10.02 -0.99 0.33
N GLN A 7 -9.18 0.04 0.37
CA GLN A 7 -8.50 0.44 1.61
C GLN A 7 -9.45 1.33 2.40
N TRP A 8 -9.93 0.84 3.53
CA TRP A 8 -10.97 1.52 4.28
C TRP A 8 -10.45 1.97 5.64
N HIS A 9 -10.36 3.28 5.82
CA HIS A 9 -10.05 3.94 7.07
C HIS A 9 -11.35 4.11 7.86
N ILE A 10 -11.48 3.40 8.98
CA ILE A 10 -12.71 3.45 9.79
C ILE A 10 -12.62 4.48 10.92
N THR A 11 -11.41 4.88 11.30
CA THR A 11 -11.13 5.87 12.34
C THR A 11 -9.82 6.59 12.06
N GLU A 12 -9.67 7.80 12.58
CA GLU A 12 -8.38 8.49 12.65
C GLU A 12 -7.71 8.33 14.03
N ALA A 13 -8.38 7.73 15.02
CA ALA A 13 -7.80 7.46 16.33
C ALA A 13 -6.59 6.53 16.22
N CYS A 14 -5.49 6.91 16.84
CA CYS A 14 -4.26 6.13 16.92
C CYS A 14 -3.51 6.49 18.20
N ASP A 15 -2.85 5.52 18.80
CA ASP A 15 -2.00 5.68 19.98
C ASP A 15 -0.53 6.02 19.61
N GLN A 16 -0.19 5.97 18.33
CA GLN A 16 1.14 6.36 17.83
C GLN A 16 1.13 7.72 17.11
N ARG A 17 2.32 8.35 17.03
CA ARG A 17 2.55 9.63 16.34
C ARG A 17 3.75 9.53 15.42
N CYS A 18 3.70 8.56 14.50
CA CYS A 18 4.82 8.25 13.61
C CYS A 18 5.23 9.45 12.75
N ARG A 19 6.55 9.66 12.59
CA ARG A 19 7.13 10.79 11.85
C ARG A 19 6.67 10.88 10.39
N HIS A 20 6.38 9.74 9.76
CA HIS A 20 5.95 9.63 8.36
C HIS A 20 4.43 9.44 8.20
N CYS A 21 3.64 9.62 9.26
CA CYS A 21 2.21 9.36 9.23
C CYS A 21 1.46 10.43 8.42
N TYR A 22 0.89 10.05 7.30
CA TYR A 22 0.11 10.95 6.45
C TYR A 22 -1.22 11.43 7.07
N ILE A 23 -1.66 10.82 8.18
CA ILE A 23 -2.85 11.27 8.92
C ILE A 23 -2.49 12.46 9.83
N TYR A 24 -1.31 12.42 10.46
CA TYR A 24 -0.91 13.40 11.46
C TYR A 24 0.20 14.37 10.99
N ALA A 25 0.96 14.04 9.94
CA ALA A 25 2.15 14.79 9.52
C ALA A 25 1.87 16.19 8.97
N LEU A 26 0.65 16.51 8.58
CA LEU A 26 0.31 17.78 7.92
C LEU A 26 -0.21 18.85 8.88
N GLY A 27 0.11 18.78 10.18
CA GLY A 27 -0.38 19.79 11.15
C GLY A 27 -1.91 19.89 11.18
N SER A 28 -2.59 18.93 10.55
CA SER A 28 -4.01 18.83 10.60
C SER A 28 -4.39 18.59 12.06
N HIS A 29 -5.02 19.59 12.69
CA HIS A 29 -5.89 19.38 13.82
C HIS A 29 -7.04 18.53 13.29
N ALA A 30 -6.74 17.27 12.91
CA ALA A 30 -7.72 16.32 12.47
C ALA A 30 -8.75 16.24 13.60
N LYS A 31 -9.94 16.76 13.38
CA LYS A 31 -11.07 16.38 14.18
C LYS A 31 -11.12 14.86 14.04
N PHE A 32 -10.79 14.14 15.13
CA PHE A 32 -10.86 12.68 15.12
C PHE A 32 -12.18 12.27 14.51
N CYS A 33 -12.13 11.76 13.30
CA CYS A 33 -13.30 11.33 12.58
C CYS A 33 -13.41 9.82 12.72
N GLU A 34 -14.59 9.36 13.10
CA GLU A 34 -14.96 7.95 13.19
C GLU A 34 -16.24 7.75 12.37
N ILE A 35 -16.27 6.71 11.55
CA ILE A 35 -17.45 6.40 10.78
C ILE A 35 -18.53 5.75 11.65
N ALA A 36 -19.78 6.23 11.55
CA ALA A 36 -20.90 5.63 12.27
C ALA A 36 -21.24 4.22 11.71
N LEU A 37 -21.79 3.34 12.58
CA LEU A 37 -22.14 1.97 12.18
C LEU A 37 -23.12 1.92 10.99
N GLU A 38 -24.08 2.85 10.95
CA GLU A 38 -25.03 2.95 9.84
C GLU A 38 -24.33 3.27 8.52
N ASP A 39 -23.37 4.19 8.55
CA ASP A 39 -22.60 4.59 7.38
C ASP A 39 -21.61 3.47 6.97
N MET A 40 -21.07 2.69 7.92
CA MET A 40 -20.32 1.47 7.59
C MET A 40 -21.14 0.52 6.72
N ARG A 41 -22.42 0.32 7.04
CA ARG A 41 -23.30 -0.54 6.25
C ARG A 41 -23.55 0.01 4.86
N LYS A 42 -23.73 1.34 4.73
CA LYS A 42 -23.87 2.00 3.42
C LYS A 42 -22.61 1.82 2.57
N VAL A 43 -21.41 2.01 3.15
CA VAL A 43 -20.13 1.79 2.47
C VAL A 43 -20.02 0.34 1.98
N ILE A 44 -20.32 -0.65 2.83
CA ILE A 44 -20.27 -2.06 2.44
C ILE A 44 -21.24 -2.33 1.26
N GLN A 45 -22.48 -1.88 1.34
CA GLN A 45 -23.48 -2.06 0.29
C GLN A 45 -23.04 -1.41 -1.04
N ASN A 46 -22.46 -0.21 -0.98
CA ASN A 46 -21.99 0.50 -2.18
C ASN A 46 -20.76 -0.23 -2.80
N CYS A 47 -19.83 -0.72 -1.98
CA CYS A 47 -18.71 -1.53 -2.45
C CYS A 47 -19.17 -2.86 -3.07
N GLN A 48 -20.19 -3.52 -2.52
CA GLN A 48 -20.77 -4.73 -3.09
C GLN A 48 -21.48 -4.43 -4.42
N SER A 49 -22.26 -3.34 -4.49
CA SER A 49 -22.91 -2.88 -5.73
C SER A 49 -21.88 -2.58 -6.84
N PHE A 50 -20.82 -1.85 -6.48
CA PHE A 50 -19.67 -1.62 -7.37
C PHE A 50 -19.11 -2.93 -7.91
N CYS A 51 -18.78 -3.87 -7.02
CA CYS A 51 -18.17 -5.14 -7.40
C CYS A 51 -19.11 -6.00 -8.27
N GLN A 52 -20.40 -6.00 -7.99
CA GLN A 52 -21.39 -6.68 -8.81
C GLN A 52 -21.39 -6.12 -10.25
N LYS A 53 -21.43 -4.80 -10.41
CA LYS A 53 -21.38 -4.13 -11.72
C LYS A 53 -20.06 -4.38 -12.45
N ALA A 54 -18.94 -4.42 -11.70
CA ALA A 54 -17.60 -4.63 -12.25
C ALA A 54 -17.24 -6.11 -12.51
N GLY A 55 -18.11 -7.07 -12.18
CA GLY A 55 -17.79 -8.50 -12.25
C GLY A 55 -16.65 -8.93 -11.34
N ARG A 56 -16.57 -8.36 -10.12
CA ARG A 56 -15.51 -8.59 -9.12
C ARG A 56 -16.10 -8.99 -7.77
N LEU A 57 -15.25 -9.38 -6.83
CA LEU A 57 -15.60 -9.58 -5.43
C LEU A 57 -14.94 -8.49 -4.56
N PRO A 58 -15.62 -7.97 -3.52
CA PRO A 58 -15.03 -6.98 -2.64
C PRO A 58 -13.97 -7.61 -1.73
N TYR A 59 -12.88 -6.88 -1.52
CA TYR A 59 -11.86 -7.18 -0.53
C TYR A 59 -11.52 -5.92 0.25
N PHE A 60 -11.60 -5.97 1.61
CA PHE A 60 -11.30 -4.82 2.42
C PHE A 60 -9.91 -4.90 3.09
N TYR A 61 -9.14 -3.83 2.98
CA TYR A 61 -8.01 -3.53 3.85
C TYR A 61 -8.49 -2.55 4.92
N ILE A 62 -8.91 -3.08 6.07
CA ILE A 62 -9.42 -2.29 7.19
C ILE A 62 -8.26 -1.67 7.95
N THR A 63 -8.28 -0.35 8.03
CA THR A 63 -7.23 0.46 8.63
C THR A 63 -7.80 1.76 9.22
N GLY A 64 -6.95 2.75 9.41
CA GLY A 64 -7.29 4.06 9.95
C GLY A 64 -6.06 4.69 10.56
N GLY A 65 -6.21 5.26 11.75
CA GLY A 65 -5.14 5.35 12.72
C GLY A 65 -4.78 3.93 13.18
N ASP A 66 -5.46 3.45 14.22
CA ASP A 66 -5.48 2.02 14.55
C ASP A 66 -6.94 1.52 14.58
N PRO A 67 -7.37 0.62 13.69
CA PRO A 67 -8.77 0.25 13.54
C PRO A 67 -9.38 -0.40 14.80
N ILE A 68 -8.58 -1.06 15.63
CA ILE A 68 -9.05 -1.70 16.87
C ILE A 68 -9.57 -0.68 17.89
N LEU A 69 -9.16 0.58 17.79
CA LEU A 69 -9.62 1.66 18.65
C LEU A 69 -11.03 2.15 18.31
N HIS A 70 -11.57 1.76 17.14
CA HIS A 70 -12.92 2.14 16.76
C HIS A 70 -13.96 1.44 17.66
N PRO A 71 -14.93 2.16 18.27
CA PRO A 71 -15.92 1.56 19.18
C PRO A 71 -16.73 0.40 18.56
N GLN A 72 -16.96 0.46 17.24
CA GLN A 72 -17.70 -0.56 16.50
C GLN A 72 -16.80 -1.56 15.75
N PHE A 73 -15.51 -1.63 16.09
CA PHE A 73 -14.56 -2.50 15.40
C PHE A 73 -15.02 -3.97 15.35
N TRP A 74 -15.40 -4.54 16.47
CA TRP A 74 -15.84 -5.93 16.54
C TRP A 74 -17.15 -6.18 15.80
N THR A 75 -18.11 -5.24 15.89
CA THR A 75 -19.37 -5.29 15.15
C THR A 75 -19.11 -5.27 13.63
N LEU A 76 -18.19 -4.44 13.15
CA LEU A 76 -17.80 -4.42 11.75
C LEU A 76 -17.24 -5.78 11.29
N LEU A 77 -16.33 -6.39 12.07
CA LEU A 77 -15.76 -7.69 11.71
C LEU A 77 -16.83 -8.79 11.63
N GLU A 78 -17.82 -8.76 12.52
CA GLU A 78 -18.94 -9.70 12.51
C GLU A 78 -19.85 -9.48 11.27
N ILE A 79 -20.09 -8.23 10.88
CA ILE A 79 -20.82 -7.91 9.64
C ILE A 79 -20.07 -8.47 8.43
N LEU A 80 -18.77 -8.19 8.30
CA LEU A 80 -17.97 -8.68 7.16
C LEU A 80 -17.97 -10.20 7.10
N LYS A 81 -17.88 -10.87 8.26
CA LYS A 81 -18.00 -12.34 8.37
C LYS A 81 -19.36 -12.82 7.89
N GLY A 82 -20.44 -12.19 8.35
CA GLY A 82 -21.82 -12.54 7.96
C GLY A 82 -22.06 -12.39 6.45
N GLU A 83 -21.53 -11.32 5.86
CA GLU A 83 -21.57 -11.03 4.43
C GLU A 83 -20.56 -11.85 3.61
N LYS A 84 -19.73 -12.67 4.27
CA LYS A 84 -18.65 -13.48 3.66
C LYS A 84 -17.63 -12.64 2.86
N ILE A 85 -17.40 -11.41 3.27
CA ILE A 85 -16.45 -10.50 2.65
C ILE A 85 -15.07 -10.70 3.28
N PRO A 86 -14.04 -11.09 2.50
CA PRO A 86 -12.69 -11.24 3.02
C PRO A 86 -12.05 -9.89 3.30
N PHE A 87 -11.19 -9.85 4.32
CA PHE A 87 -10.49 -8.65 4.71
C PHE A 87 -9.12 -8.92 5.32
N THR A 88 -8.26 -7.91 5.28
CA THR A 88 -7.00 -7.81 6.02
C THR A 88 -7.12 -6.67 7.02
N LEU A 89 -6.62 -6.85 8.23
CA LEU A 89 -6.45 -5.78 9.21
C LEU A 89 -5.06 -5.16 9.07
N MET A 90 -4.97 -3.84 9.21
CA MET A 90 -3.72 -3.08 9.18
C MET A 90 -3.72 -2.15 10.38
N GLY A 91 -2.94 -2.46 11.41
CA GLY A 91 -2.95 -1.75 12.69
C GLY A 91 -1.65 -1.89 13.47
N ASN A 92 -1.66 -1.39 14.70
CA ASN A 92 -0.54 -1.38 15.62
C ASN A 92 -0.45 -2.69 16.43
N PRO A 93 0.72 -3.00 17.04
CA PRO A 93 0.89 -4.20 17.83
C PRO A 93 0.33 -4.11 19.26
N PHE A 94 0.11 -2.89 19.82
CA PHE A 94 -0.09 -2.67 21.25
C PHE A 94 -1.38 -3.25 21.81
N HIS A 95 -2.41 -3.43 21.00
CA HIS A 95 -3.70 -4.01 21.40
C HIS A 95 -3.80 -5.50 21.07
N LEU A 96 -2.72 -6.10 20.58
CA LEU A 96 -2.69 -7.52 20.27
C LEU A 96 -2.34 -8.33 21.51
N THR A 97 -3.28 -9.17 21.92
CA THR A 97 -3.08 -10.23 22.91
C THR A 97 -3.47 -11.57 22.29
N PRO A 98 -3.05 -12.70 22.85
CA PRO A 98 -3.48 -14.01 22.36
C PRO A 98 -5.01 -14.16 22.27
N GLU A 99 -5.75 -13.54 23.20
CA GLU A 99 -7.21 -13.55 23.19
C GLU A 99 -7.78 -12.70 22.05
N VAL A 100 -7.29 -11.48 21.89
CA VAL A 100 -7.67 -10.57 20.79
C VAL A 100 -7.38 -11.22 19.43
N CYS A 101 -6.23 -11.85 19.26
CA CYS A 101 -5.89 -12.56 18.02
C CYS A 101 -6.86 -13.72 17.74
N ARG A 102 -7.18 -14.54 18.76
CA ARG A 102 -8.19 -15.61 18.60
C ARG A 102 -9.57 -15.07 18.25
N ARG A 103 -9.99 -13.96 18.87
CA ARG A 103 -11.28 -13.31 18.55
C ARG A 103 -11.30 -12.77 17.14
N MET A 104 -10.24 -12.07 16.69
CA MET A 104 -10.11 -11.61 15.29
C MET A 104 -10.21 -12.79 14.32
N ARG A 105 -9.52 -13.90 14.61
CA ARG A 105 -9.58 -15.12 13.79
C ARG A 105 -10.99 -15.70 13.73
N ALA A 106 -11.70 -15.73 14.84
CA ALA A 106 -13.09 -16.17 14.91
C ALA A 106 -14.04 -15.29 14.11
N CYS A 107 -13.77 -13.98 14.01
CA CYS A 107 -14.48 -13.03 13.15
C CYS A 107 -14.08 -13.12 11.68
N GLY A 108 -13.17 -14.02 11.27
CA GLY A 108 -12.81 -14.24 9.88
C GLY A 108 -11.50 -13.56 9.42
N CYS A 109 -10.78 -12.88 10.32
CA CYS A 109 -9.47 -12.31 9.98
C CYS A 109 -8.49 -13.43 9.62
N ARG A 110 -7.89 -13.35 8.42
CA ARG A 110 -6.88 -14.29 7.93
C ARG A 110 -5.50 -13.68 7.86
N LYS A 111 -5.40 -12.37 7.78
CA LYS A 111 -4.16 -11.64 7.64
C LYS A 111 -4.18 -10.36 8.47
N TYR A 112 -3.09 -10.10 9.16
CA TYR A 112 -2.85 -8.85 9.87
C TYR A 112 -1.54 -8.22 9.38
N GLN A 113 -1.59 -6.96 8.95
CA GLN A 113 -0.40 -6.22 8.55
C GLN A 113 0.09 -5.36 9.70
N LEU A 114 1.34 -5.61 10.09
CA LEU A 114 2.11 -4.79 11.02
C LEU A 114 3.12 -3.94 10.25
N SER A 115 3.46 -2.80 10.80
CA SER A 115 4.53 -1.98 10.27
C SER A 115 5.82 -2.24 11.04
N LEU A 116 6.95 -2.36 10.32
CA LEU A 116 8.28 -2.48 10.90
C LEU A 116 9.28 -1.70 10.03
N ASP A 117 9.74 -0.53 10.52
CA ASP A 117 10.45 0.44 9.69
C ASP A 117 11.96 0.49 9.95
N GLY A 118 12.53 -0.54 10.50
CA GLY A 118 13.96 -0.63 10.74
C GLY A 118 14.29 -1.48 11.95
N LEU A 119 15.54 -1.49 12.35
CA LEU A 119 15.99 -2.08 13.60
C LEU A 119 15.44 -1.29 14.79
N ARG A 120 15.60 -1.81 16.00
CA ARG A 120 14.97 -1.30 17.24
C ARG A 120 15.00 0.23 17.37
N GLU A 121 16.18 0.84 17.37
CA GLU A 121 16.33 2.28 17.57
C GLU A 121 15.68 3.09 16.43
N THR A 122 15.91 2.68 15.19
CA THR A 122 15.36 3.31 14.00
C THR A 122 13.84 3.21 14.00
N HIS A 123 13.31 2.00 14.24
CA HIS A 123 11.86 1.76 14.27
C HIS A 123 11.18 2.59 15.37
N ASP A 124 11.65 2.50 16.61
CA ASP A 124 11.06 3.24 17.73
C ASP A 124 11.14 4.75 17.51
N GLY A 125 12.25 5.24 16.93
CA GLY A 125 12.43 6.65 16.56
C GLY A 125 11.47 7.12 15.47
N ILE A 126 11.23 6.32 14.43
CA ILE A 126 10.25 6.63 13.36
C ILE A 126 8.83 6.56 13.91
N ARG A 127 8.51 5.55 14.72
CA ARG A 127 7.18 5.38 15.32
C ARG A 127 6.90 6.38 16.45
N GLN A 128 7.94 7.06 16.95
CA GLN A 128 7.87 7.94 18.13
C GLN A 128 7.27 7.24 19.35
N GLN A 129 7.57 5.96 19.49
CA GLN A 129 7.02 5.09 20.52
C GLN A 129 8.08 4.08 20.98
N PRO A 130 8.75 4.33 22.12
CA PRO A 130 9.67 3.37 22.70
C PRO A 130 9.03 2.01 22.94
N GLY A 131 9.73 0.93 22.57
CA GLY A 131 9.23 -0.44 22.68
C GLY A 131 8.31 -0.89 21.54
N SER A 132 8.08 -0.06 20.53
CA SER A 132 7.26 -0.42 19.35
C SER A 132 7.87 -1.59 18.57
N TYR A 133 9.19 -1.63 18.46
CA TYR A 133 9.90 -2.76 17.84
C TYR A 133 9.59 -4.07 18.56
N ASP A 134 9.79 -4.09 19.88
CA ASP A 134 9.57 -5.31 20.68
C ASP A 134 8.11 -5.75 20.65
N ALA A 135 7.16 -4.81 20.73
CA ALA A 135 5.74 -5.10 20.62
C ALA A 135 5.40 -5.71 19.25
N THR A 136 5.99 -5.19 18.16
CA THR A 136 5.80 -5.73 16.81
C THR A 136 6.35 -7.14 16.69
N MET A 137 7.57 -7.38 17.18
CA MET A 137 8.20 -8.70 17.13
C MET A 137 7.45 -9.72 17.99
N ALA A 138 6.92 -9.31 19.14
CA ALA A 138 6.11 -10.17 20.01
C ALA A 138 4.71 -10.49 19.40
N ALA A 139 4.16 -9.61 18.58
CA ALA A 139 2.88 -9.83 17.91
C ALA A 139 2.92 -10.93 16.85
N ILE A 140 4.06 -11.12 16.16
CA ILE A 140 4.20 -12.12 15.10
C ILE A 140 3.82 -13.54 15.58
N PRO A 141 4.43 -14.10 16.64
CA PRO A 141 4.06 -15.43 17.12
C PRO A 141 2.62 -15.50 17.68
N MET A 142 2.07 -14.41 18.24
CA MET A 142 0.69 -14.39 18.72
C MET A 142 -0.32 -14.52 17.58
N LEU A 143 -0.11 -13.79 16.48
CA LEU A 143 -0.94 -13.88 15.27
C LEU A 143 -0.83 -15.27 14.64
N ARG A 144 0.38 -15.77 14.48
CA ARG A 144 0.63 -17.11 13.92
C ARG A 144 -0.04 -18.23 14.74
N GLN A 145 0.03 -18.17 16.09
CA GLN A 145 -0.65 -19.13 16.96
C GLN A 145 -2.18 -19.07 16.84
N ALA A 146 -2.73 -17.91 16.50
CA ALA A 146 -4.16 -17.77 16.23
C ALA A 146 -4.55 -18.20 14.81
N GLY A 147 -3.60 -18.58 13.92
CA GLY A 147 -3.84 -18.92 12.54
C GLY A 147 -4.12 -17.69 11.67
N ILE A 148 -3.51 -16.54 11.99
CA ILE A 148 -3.57 -15.29 11.23
C ILE A 148 -2.19 -15.05 10.62
N ASP A 149 -2.12 -14.95 9.30
CA ASP A 149 -0.89 -14.62 8.57
C ASP A 149 -0.41 -13.22 8.95
N THR A 150 0.87 -13.10 9.24
CA THR A 150 1.50 -11.83 9.59
C THR A 150 2.20 -11.23 8.38
N ALA A 151 1.74 -10.05 7.93
CA ALA A 151 2.41 -9.29 6.90
C ALA A 151 3.21 -8.13 7.53
N ILE A 152 4.51 -8.12 7.34
CA ILE A 152 5.37 -7.00 7.72
C ILE A 152 5.49 -6.05 6.53
N MET A 153 5.13 -4.78 6.75
CA MET A 153 5.24 -3.72 5.76
C MET A 153 6.15 -2.61 6.24
N THR A 154 7.15 -2.28 5.43
CA THR A 154 8.12 -1.21 5.72
C THR A 154 7.90 0.00 4.82
N THR A 155 7.91 1.20 5.39
CA THR A 155 7.97 2.46 4.63
C THR A 155 9.42 2.92 4.55
N VAL A 156 10.01 2.83 3.36
CA VAL A 156 11.44 3.13 3.13
C VAL A 156 11.68 4.61 2.90
N SER A 157 12.62 5.15 3.64
CA SER A 157 13.09 6.53 3.56
C SER A 157 14.60 6.60 3.87
N ARG A 158 15.19 7.80 3.82
CA ARG A 158 16.58 8.02 4.26
C ARG A 158 16.82 7.73 5.74
N TRP A 159 15.77 7.72 6.54
CA TRP A 159 15.90 7.41 7.97
C TRP A 159 16.23 5.93 8.21
N ASN A 160 15.87 5.03 7.28
CA ASN A 160 15.91 3.59 7.54
C ASN A 160 16.43 2.71 6.40
N PHE A 161 16.72 3.25 5.20
CA PHE A 161 17.05 2.39 4.04
C PHE A 161 18.26 1.47 4.29
N ARG A 162 19.18 1.86 5.17
CA ARG A 162 20.35 1.04 5.53
C ARG A 162 20.00 -0.15 6.41
N ASP A 163 18.92 -0.04 7.18
CA ASP A 163 18.46 -1.11 8.05
C ASP A 163 17.71 -2.20 7.29
N ILE A 164 17.10 -1.87 6.13
CA ILE A 164 16.16 -2.76 5.44
C ILE A 164 16.78 -4.11 5.06
N PRO A 165 18.01 -4.18 4.51
CA PRO A 165 18.62 -5.48 4.23
C PRO A 165 18.83 -6.34 5.50
N VAL A 166 19.17 -5.72 6.63
CA VAL A 166 19.32 -6.44 7.91
C VAL A 166 17.96 -6.82 8.49
N LEU A 167 16.94 -5.97 8.28
CA LEU A 167 15.58 -6.25 8.72
C LEU A 167 14.98 -7.51 8.07
N VAL A 168 15.41 -7.85 6.85
CA VAL A 168 15.03 -9.12 6.19
C VAL A 168 15.42 -10.31 7.05
N ASP A 169 16.62 -10.31 7.64
CA ASP A 169 17.09 -11.40 8.51
C ASP A 169 16.21 -11.53 9.76
N GLU A 170 15.85 -10.41 10.38
CA GLU A 170 14.99 -10.40 11.57
C GLU A 170 13.56 -10.90 11.25
N VAL A 171 13.01 -10.50 10.12
CA VAL A 171 11.67 -10.92 9.68
C VAL A 171 11.61 -12.43 9.43
N VAL A 172 12.62 -12.99 8.75
CA VAL A 172 12.73 -14.42 8.49
C VAL A 172 12.95 -15.21 9.80
N LYS A 173 13.84 -14.75 10.65
CA LYS A 173 14.11 -15.35 11.97
C LYS A 173 12.87 -15.46 12.86
N HIS A 174 12.00 -14.43 12.81
CA HIS A 174 10.75 -14.39 13.57
C HIS A 174 9.57 -15.03 12.84
N LYS A 175 9.82 -15.58 11.64
CA LYS A 175 8.84 -16.33 10.84
C LYS A 175 7.58 -15.51 10.52
N ALA A 176 7.73 -14.24 10.15
CA ALA A 176 6.63 -13.53 9.55
C ALA A 176 6.28 -14.14 8.19
N ASP A 177 5.00 -14.24 7.86
CA ASP A 177 4.55 -14.95 6.66
C ASP A 177 4.82 -14.16 5.39
N ILE A 178 4.74 -12.81 5.47
CA ILE A 178 4.95 -11.93 4.32
C ILE A 178 5.85 -10.75 4.74
N PHE A 179 6.83 -10.43 3.91
CA PHE A 179 7.59 -9.19 3.99
C PHE A 179 7.45 -8.37 2.71
N ALA A 180 7.21 -7.07 2.89
CA ALA A 180 7.16 -6.12 1.77
C ALA A 180 7.64 -4.74 2.21
N PHE A 181 8.10 -3.94 1.27
CA PHE A 181 8.35 -2.54 1.49
C PHE A 181 7.85 -1.67 0.33
N ALA A 182 7.63 -0.40 0.62
CA ALA A 182 7.35 0.63 -0.37
C ALA A 182 7.98 1.96 0.10
N ARG A 183 8.20 2.85 -0.85
CA ARG A 183 8.82 4.14 -0.59
C ARG A 183 7.93 5.09 0.21
N TYR A 184 8.57 5.92 1.00
CA TYR A 184 7.96 7.10 1.59
C TYR A 184 7.45 8.05 0.49
N CYS A 185 6.28 8.62 0.70
CA CYS A 185 5.74 9.68 -0.14
C CYS A 185 5.95 11.00 0.59
N PRO A 186 6.91 11.83 0.16
CA PRO A 186 7.24 13.07 0.86
C PRO A 186 6.18 14.15 0.68
N SER A 187 6.29 15.21 1.46
CA SER A 187 5.76 16.52 1.15
C SER A 187 6.86 17.38 0.47
N LYS A 188 6.51 18.61 0.08
CA LYS A 188 7.51 19.54 -0.46
C LYS A 188 8.53 19.98 0.57
N GLU A 189 8.17 19.92 1.84
CA GLU A 189 8.96 20.38 2.99
C GLU A 189 9.98 19.32 3.46
N ASP A 190 9.80 18.05 3.08
CA ASP A 190 10.64 16.93 3.55
C ASP A 190 11.19 16.05 2.43
N ARG A 191 11.44 16.63 1.24
CA ARG A 191 11.99 15.92 0.07
C ARG A 191 13.33 15.23 0.36
N GLU A 192 14.13 15.80 1.23
CA GLU A 192 15.45 15.27 1.64
C GLU A 192 15.33 13.93 2.37
N VAL A 193 14.14 13.57 2.81
CA VAL A 193 13.86 12.27 3.44
C VAL A 193 13.76 11.14 2.38
N CYS A 194 13.57 11.47 1.11
CA CYS A 194 13.64 10.48 0.04
C CYS A 194 15.08 10.00 -0.18
N CYS A 195 15.24 8.70 -0.38
CA CYS A 195 16.52 8.15 -0.87
C CYS A 195 16.83 8.68 -2.27
N SER A 196 18.11 8.78 -2.61
CA SER A 196 18.50 8.97 -4.01
C SER A 196 18.16 7.70 -4.82
N PRO A 197 18.10 7.80 -6.17
CA PRO A 197 17.95 6.61 -7.03
C PRO A 197 18.99 5.53 -6.73
N GLU A 198 20.26 5.92 -6.53
CA GLU A 198 21.37 5.03 -6.27
C GLU A 198 21.26 4.38 -4.89
N GLU A 199 20.92 5.16 -3.86
CA GLU A 199 20.69 4.65 -2.49
C GLU A 199 19.57 3.60 -2.50
N TYR A 200 18.46 3.89 -3.19
CA TYR A 200 17.31 2.99 -3.25
C TYR A 200 17.62 1.72 -4.04
N ARG A 201 18.28 1.86 -5.20
CA ARG A 201 18.72 0.73 -6.04
C ARG A 201 19.67 -0.19 -5.28
N SER A 202 20.70 0.37 -4.61
CA SER A 202 21.66 -0.41 -3.84
C SER A 202 21.00 -1.17 -2.68
N MET A 203 20.05 -0.54 -1.97
CA MET A 203 19.25 -1.23 -0.95
C MET A 203 18.44 -2.39 -1.55
N MET A 204 17.80 -2.18 -2.70
CA MET A 204 17.04 -3.24 -3.38
C MET A 204 17.93 -4.41 -3.81
N GLU A 205 19.15 -4.16 -4.30
CA GLU A 205 20.12 -5.20 -4.63
C GLU A 205 20.47 -6.06 -3.41
N GLN A 206 20.79 -5.44 -2.29
CA GLN A 206 21.09 -6.15 -1.06
C GLN A 206 19.89 -6.96 -0.54
N CYS A 207 18.68 -6.41 -0.65
CA CYS A 207 17.46 -7.15 -0.29
C CYS A 207 17.23 -8.34 -1.23
N TRP A 208 17.45 -8.16 -2.55
CA TRP A 208 17.27 -9.21 -3.54
C TRP A 208 18.21 -10.40 -3.29
N GLU A 209 19.49 -10.14 -3.00
CA GLU A 209 20.45 -11.18 -2.64
C GLU A 209 19.97 -12.00 -1.43
N LYS A 210 19.42 -11.33 -0.42
CA LYS A 210 18.85 -12.01 0.75
C LYS A 210 17.59 -12.79 0.44
N PHE A 211 16.69 -12.24 -0.39
CA PHE A 211 15.48 -12.94 -0.82
C PHE A 211 15.84 -14.25 -1.52
N GLN A 212 16.75 -14.19 -2.51
CA GLN A 212 17.22 -15.38 -3.22
C GLN A 212 17.88 -16.39 -2.28
N LYS A 213 18.70 -15.93 -1.33
CA LYS A 213 19.33 -16.80 -0.34
C LYS A 213 18.28 -17.54 0.49
N TYR A 214 17.34 -16.81 1.09
CA TYR A 214 16.33 -17.40 1.96
C TYR A 214 15.32 -18.26 1.22
N GLU A 215 14.95 -17.91 0.00
CA GLU A 215 14.13 -18.75 -0.86
C GLU A 215 14.83 -20.08 -1.19
N ALA A 216 16.13 -20.04 -1.48
CA ALA A 216 16.94 -21.24 -1.72
C ALA A 216 17.09 -22.12 -0.46
N GLU A 217 17.10 -21.51 0.72
CA GLU A 217 17.12 -22.20 2.02
C GLU A 217 15.72 -22.72 2.44
N GLY A 218 14.67 -22.44 1.66
CA GLY A 218 13.31 -22.91 1.92
C GLY A 218 12.62 -22.18 3.07
N CYS A 219 12.88 -20.88 3.27
CA CYS A 219 12.20 -20.10 4.30
C CYS A 219 10.68 -20.01 4.04
N GLU A 220 9.90 -19.88 5.13
CA GLU A 220 8.44 -19.77 5.07
C GLU A 220 7.96 -18.37 4.68
N THR A 221 8.83 -17.36 4.74
CA THR A 221 8.49 -15.95 4.46
C THR A 221 8.38 -15.71 2.96
N THR A 222 7.25 -15.17 2.52
CA THR A 222 7.06 -14.69 1.15
C THR A 222 7.55 -13.24 1.02
N PHE A 223 8.49 -13.00 0.11
CA PHE A 223 8.97 -11.65 -0.21
C PHE A 223 8.09 -11.03 -1.31
N ASN A 224 7.25 -10.07 -0.94
CA ASN A 224 6.34 -9.42 -1.87
C ASN A 224 6.99 -8.18 -2.49
N LEU A 225 7.15 -8.18 -3.81
CA LEU A 225 7.77 -7.12 -4.59
C LEU A 225 6.81 -5.93 -4.82
N LYS A 226 6.31 -5.34 -3.74
CA LYS A 226 5.23 -4.34 -3.76
C LYS A 226 5.62 -2.99 -4.35
N ASP A 227 6.88 -2.57 -4.19
CA ASP A 227 7.31 -1.29 -4.77
C ASP A 227 7.43 -1.41 -6.29
N HIS A 228 6.94 -0.39 -7.02
CA HIS A 228 6.88 -0.44 -8.49
C HIS A 228 8.26 -0.47 -9.14
N LEU A 229 9.32 -0.01 -8.47
CA LEU A 229 10.68 -0.09 -9.00
C LEU A 229 11.25 -1.51 -9.02
N TRP A 230 10.60 -2.49 -8.39
CA TRP A 230 10.96 -3.90 -8.58
C TRP A 230 10.80 -4.34 -10.03
N THR A 231 9.84 -3.79 -10.76
CA THR A 231 9.69 -4.06 -12.20
C THR A 231 10.91 -3.59 -12.98
N LEU A 232 11.37 -2.36 -12.71
CA LEU A 232 12.61 -1.82 -13.32
C LEU A 232 13.83 -2.67 -12.94
N PHE A 233 13.97 -2.98 -11.66
CA PHE A 233 15.08 -3.79 -11.15
C PHE A 233 15.15 -5.17 -11.84
N ARG A 234 14.02 -5.87 -11.91
CA ARG A 234 13.94 -7.19 -12.57
C ARG A 234 14.18 -7.11 -14.08
N TYR A 235 13.71 -6.05 -14.73
CA TYR A 235 13.97 -5.80 -16.13
C TYR A 235 15.47 -5.66 -16.41
N GLU A 236 16.19 -4.87 -15.63
CA GLU A 236 17.64 -4.70 -15.77
C GLU A 236 18.44 -5.99 -15.47
N LYS A 237 17.92 -6.84 -14.60
CA LYS A 237 18.54 -8.15 -14.32
C LYS A 237 18.18 -9.24 -15.35
N GLY A 238 17.38 -8.93 -16.38
CA GLY A 238 16.90 -9.91 -17.36
C GLY A 238 15.88 -10.91 -16.80
N LEU A 239 15.25 -10.59 -15.66
CA LEU A 239 14.26 -11.42 -14.98
C LEU A 239 12.82 -11.04 -15.34
N PHE A 240 12.64 -10.03 -16.15
CA PHE A 240 11.35 -9.56 -16.63
C PHE A 240 11.50 -9.04 -18.08
N ASP A 241 10.67 -9.58 -18.97
CA ASP A 241 10.62 -9.16 -20.37
C ASP A 241 9.22 -8.59 -20.70
N PRO A 242 9.09 -7.27 -20.92
CA PRO A 242 7.83 -6.68 -21.33
C PRO A 242 7.37 -7.16 -22.72
N GLY A 243 8.29 -7.61 -23.59
CA GLY A 243 7.99 -8.14 -24.93
C GLY A 243 7.28 -9.51 -24.91
N ALA A 244 7.27 -10.21 -23.77
CA ALA A 244 6.52 -11.45 -23.60
C ALA A 244 4.98 -11.23 -23.48
N TYR A 245 4.53 -9.97 -23.39
CA TYR A 245 3.11 -9.61 -23.25
C TYR A 245 2.55 -9.06 -24.57
N PRO A 246 1.25 -9.28 -24.86
CA PRO A 246 0.63 -8.72 -26.05
C PRO A 246 0.77 -7.21 -26.17
N GLU A 247 0.89 -6.68 -27.37
CA GLU A 247 0.81 -5.25 -27.64
C GLU A 247 -0.66 -4.79 -27.63
N ASP A 248 -1.20 -4.61 -26.44
CA ASP A 248 -2.55 -4.12 -26.18
C ASP A 248 -2.55 -2.93 -25.20
N GLU A 249 -3.72 -2.39 -24.89
CA GLU A 249 -3.87 -1.26 -23.97
C GLU A 249 -3.98 -1.68 -22.48
N VAL A 250 -3.76 -2.96 -22.18
CA VAL A 250 -3.90 -3.49 -20.83
C VAL A 250 -2.70 -3.06 -19.98
N VAL A 251 -2.99 -2.49 -18.82
CA VAL A 251 -2.00 -2.25 -17.76
C VAL A 251 -1.92 -3.52 -16.92
N TYR A 252 -0.80 -4.23 -17.02
CA TYR A 252 -0.62 -5.53 -16.39
C TYR A 252 -0.20 -5.45 -14.93
N ASP A 253 0.58 -4.42 -14.55
CA ASP A 253 1.12 -4.25 -13.21
C ASP A 253 1.42 -2.77 -12.92
N GLY A 254 2.01 -2.50 -11.77
CA GLY A 254 2.42 -1.18 -11.34
C GLY A 254 1.43 -0.52 -10.37
N CYS A 255 1.33 0.80 -10.46
CA CYS A 255 0.54 1.57 -9.50
C CYS A 255 -0.97 1.32 -9.67
N ASN A 256 -1.62 0.88 -8.59
CA ASN A 256 -3.05 0.60 -8.54
C ASN A 256 -3.94 1.86 -8.54
N CYS A 257 -3.34 3.05 -8.34
CA CYS A 257 -4.08 4.32 -8.35
C CYS A 257 -4.81 4.52 -9.70
N GLY A 258 -6.12 4.62 -9.65
CA GLY A 258 -6.95 4.73 -10.84
C GLY A 258 -7.32 3.38 -11.50
N ASN A 259 -6.59 2.30 -11.26
CA ASN A 259 -6.76 1.04 -11.99
C ASN A 259 -7.56 -0.03 -11.23
N CYS A 260 -7.21 -0.33 -10.00
CA CYS A 260 -7.84 -1.44 -9.26
C CYS A 260 -7.88 -1.20 -7.74
N HIS A 261 -7.97 0.06 -7.32
CA HIS A 261 -7.93 0.44 -5.91
C HIS A 261 -8.76 1.68 -5.65
N MET A 262 -9.45 1.71 -4.53
CA MET A 262 -10.06 2.90 -3.92
C MET A 262 -9.69 2.96 -2.45
N THR A 263 -9.51 4.17 -1.93
CA THR A 263 -9.42 4.41 -0.49
C THR A 263 -10.67 5.15 -0.01
N ILE A 264 -11.26 4.67 1.07
CA ILE A 264 -12.44 5.29 1.71
C ILE A 264 -12.03 5.78 3.09
N LEU A 265 -12.34 7.04 3.41
CA LEU A 265 -12.03 7.67 4.69
C LEU A 265 -13.21 7.60 5.66
N PRO A 266 -13.03 7.94 6.96
CA PRO A 266 -14.10 7.82 7.96
C PRO A 266 -15.30 8.73 7.69
N ASP A 267 -15.14 9.83 6.95
CA ASP A 267 -16.21 10.73 6.51
C ASP A 267 -16.89 10.28 5.20
N GLY A 268 -16.55 9.09 4.71
CA GLY A 268 -17.01 8.55 3.44
C GLY A 268 -16.24 9.04 2.22
N ALA A 269 -15.32 10.00 2.35
CA ALA A 269 -14.58 10.54 1.21
C ALA A 269 -13.80 9.43 0.48
N VAL A 270 -13.89 9.39 -0.84
CA VAL A 270 -13.21 8.43 -1.72
C VAL A 270 -11.98 9.07 -2.35
N TYR A 271 -10.85 8.38 -2.23
CA TYR A 271 -9.57 8.79 -2.79
C TYR A 271 -9.05 7.74 -3.77
N ALA A 272 -8.43 8.18 -4.85
CA ALA A 272 -7.71 7.28 -5.78
C ALA A 272 -6.44 6.70 -5.14
N CYS A 273 -5.78 7.44 -4.25
CA CYS A 273 -4.63 7.02 -3.45
C CYS A 273 -4.58 7.79 -2.13
N ARG A 274 -4.43 7.10 -0.98
CA ARG A 274 -4.38 7.76 0.33
C ARG A 274 -3.11 8.61 0.54
N ARG A 275 -2.04 8.34 -0.19
CA ARG A 275 -0.73 8.96 0.00
C ARG A 275 -0.53 10.28 -0.75
N MET A 276 -1.55 10.79 -1.45
CA MET A 276 -1.59 12.12 -2.07
C MET A 276 -3.01 12.68 -2.01
N GLU A 277 -3.16 13.99 -2.18
CA GLU A 277 -4.48 14.60 -2.33
C GLU A 277 -5.11 14.12 -3.65
N SER A 278 -6.10 13.28 -3.52
CA SER A 278 -6.71 12.58 -4.66
C SER A 278 -8.19 12.28 -4.44
N LYS A 279 -8.88 13.17 -3.70
CA LYS A 279 -10.32 13.03 -3.48
C LYS A 279 -11.06 13.04 -4.82
N VAL A 280 -11.94 12.07 -5.00
CA VAL A 280 -12.73 11.86 -6.23
C VAL A 280 -14.24 11.85 -6.00
N GLY A 281 -14.70 11.60 -4.76
CA GLY A 281 -16.13 11.57 -4.42
C GLY A 281 -16.34 11.17 -2.96
N ASN A 282 -17.53 10.62 -2.66
CA ASN A 282 -17.91 10.17 -1.33
C ASN A 282 -18.75 8.87 -1.41
N ALA A 283 -18.34 7.82 -0.71
CA ALA A 283 -18.98 6.50 -0.71
C ALA A 283 -20.37 6.47 -0.04
N LEU A 284 -20.76 7.53 0.68
CA LEU A 284 -22.07 7.62 1.33
C LEU A 284 -23.14 8.26 0.41
N THR A 285 -22.72 8.99 -0.63
CA THR A 285 -23.61 9.77 -1.50
C THR A 285 -23.51 9.40 -2.97
N ASP A 286 -22.34 8.93 -3.42
CA ASP A 286 -22.07 8.68 -4.83
C ASP A 286 -22.14 7.18 -5.15
N ASP A 287 -22.57 6.82 -6.36
CA ASP A 287 -22.42 5.46 -6.88
C ASP A 287 -20.94 5.22 -7.21
N LEU A 288 -20.31 4.27 -6.53
CA LEU A 288 -18.87 3.99 -6.69
C LEU A 288 -18.52 3.49 -8.09
N TYR A 289 -19.44 2.82 -8.79
CA TYR A 289 -19.18 2.34 -10.14
C TYR A 289 -19.13 3.51 -11.14
N GLU A 290 -20.13 4.39 -11.09
CA GLU A 290 -20.18 5.61 -11.91
C GLU A 290 -18.99 6.52 -11.61
N LEU A 291 -18.62 6.62 -10.33
CA LEU A 291 -17.45 7.39 -9.91
C LEU A 291 -16.16 6.83 -10.49
N PHE A 292 -15.96 5.50 -10.41
CA PHE A 292 -14.73 4.83 -10.82
C PHE A 292 -14.58 4.79 -12.34
N THR A 293 -15.67 4.63 -13.09
CA THR A 293 -15.69 4.61 -14.56
C THR A 293 -15.80 5.99 -15.18
N GLY A 294 -16.03 7.02 -14.38
CA GLY A 294 -16.23 8.39 -14.81
C GLY A 294 -14.98 9.27 -14.75
N PRO A 295 -15.12 10.56 -15.17
CA PRO A 295 -14.02 11.51 -15.35
C PRO A 295 -13.19 11.77 -14.10
N ALA A 296 -13.75 11.57 -12.90
CA ALA A 296 -13.03 11.78 -11.64
C ALA A 296 -11.81 10.87 -11.49
N PHE A 297 -11.92 9.62 -11.98
CA PHE A 297 -10.80 8.66 -11.98
C PHE A 297 -9.95 8.71 -13.24
N ASP A 298 -10.49 9.18 -14.40
CA ASP A 298 -9.76 9.19 -15.66
C ASP A 298 -8.45 9.95 -15.61
N ARG A 299 -8.40 11.07 -14.86
CA ARG A 299 -7.15 11.82 -14.64
C ARG A 299 -5.97 10.96 -14.15
N TYR A 300 -6.23 9.83 -13.50
CA TYR A 300 -5.19 8.91 -13.03
C TYR A 300 -4.81 7.84 -14.07
N ARG A 301 -5.51 7.82 -15.22
CA ARG A 301 -5.33 6.86 -16.32
C ARG A 301 -4.78 7.50 -17.59
N VAL A 302 -4.54 8.81 -17.60
CA VAL A 302 -4.00 9.56 -18.75
C VAL A 302 -2.50 9.31 -18.84
N TYR A 303 -2.11 8.16 -19.39
CA TYR A 303 -0.73 7.66 -19.36
C TYR A 303 0.23 8.54 -20.17
N GLU A 304 -0.22 9.17 -21.25
CA GLU A 304 0.52 10.11 -22.09
C GLU A 304 0.99 11.38 -21.35
N LYS A 305 0.38 11.71 -20.21
CA LYS A 305 0.79 12.84 -19.37
C LYS A 305 1.98 12.53 -18.47
N PHE A 306 2.31 11.26 -18.24
CA PHE A 306 3.45 10.89 -17.40
C PHE A 306 4.76 11.18 -18.10
N GLN A 307 5.35 12.36 -17.85
CA GLN A 307 6.45 12.97 -18.59
C GLN A 307 7.57 12.00 -18.99
N LYS A 308 8.20 11.32 -18.04
CA LYS A 308 9.26 10.33 -18.28
C LYS A 308 8.69 8.97 -18.67
N CYS A 309 7.65 8.53 -17.94
CA CYS A 309 7.13 7.17 -18.08
C CYS A 309 6.38 6.96 -19.39
N ALA A 310 5.75 8.00 -19.97
CA ALA A 310 5.08 7.90 -21.27
C ALA A 310 5.99 7.43 -22.40
N LYS A 311 7.32 7.66 -22.27
CA LYS A 311 8.33 7.24 -23.24
C LYS A 311 9.07 5.95 -22.82
N CYS A 312 8.58 5.27 -21.78
CA CYS A 312 9.24 4.10 -21.21
C CYS A 312 8.54 2.82 -21.63
N GLU A 313 9.30 1.85 -22.13
CA GLU A 313 8.80 0.52 -22.49
C GLU A 313 8.15 -0.24 -21.32
N LEU A 314 8.44 0.17 -20.07
CA LEU A 314 7.85 -0.45 -18.87
C LEU A 314 6.54 0.19 -18.44
N LEU A 315 5.98 1.19 -19.16
CA LEU A 315 4.83 1.97 -18.73
C LEU A 315 3.61 1.11 -18.30
N ARG A 316 3.36 0.01 -19.00
CA ARG A 316 2.25 -0.91 -18.71
C ARG A 316 2.46 -1.78 -17.47
N PHE A 317 3.66 -1.78 -16.92
CA PHE A 317 4.09 -2.60 -15.78
C PHE A 317 4.64 -1.76 -14.63
N CYS A 318 5.07 -0.52 -14.92
CA CYS A 318 5.63 0.42 -13.96
C CYS A 318 5.49 1.84 -14.51
N ARG A 319 4.76 2.70 -13.82
CA ARG A 319 4.69 4.15 -14.10
C ARG A 319 5.29 4.98 -12.96
N GLY A 320 6.24 4.39 -12.21
CA GLY A 320 6.72 4.97 -10.97
C GLY A 320 5.61 5.05 -9.90
N CYS A 321 5.77 5.94 -8.94
CA CYS A 321 4.76 6.23 -7.94
C CYS A 321 4.22 7.66 -8.10
N PRO A 322 3.01 7.87 -8.63
CA PRO A 322 2.42 9.21 -8.76
C PRO A 322 2.32 9.98 -7.45
N ALA A 323 2.15 9.27 -6.31
CA ALA A 323 2.10 9.93 -5.01
C ALA A 323 3.48 10.43 -4.56
N VAL A 324 4.57 9.70 -4.85
CA VAL A 324 5.94 10.18 -4.61
C VAL A 324 6.24 11.37 -5.51
N ALA A 325 5.90 11.30 -6.80
CA ALA A 325 6.09 12.40 -7.74
C ALA A 325 5.30 13.66 -7.32
N ALA A 326 4.03 13.50 -6.96
CA ALA A 326 3.18 14.59 -6.47
C ALA A 326 3.76 15.25 -5.21
N GLY A 327 4.18 14.47 -4.23
CA GLY A 327 4.77 15.01 -3.01
C GLY A 327 6.10 15.70 -3.26
N TYR A 328 6.96 15.12 -4.09
CA TYR A 328 8.30 15.64 -4.37
C TYR A 328 8.28 16.87 -5.29
N HIS A 329 7.53 16.83 -6.39
CA HIS A 329 7.49 17.88 -7.42
C HIS A 329 6.26 18.78 -7.33
N GLY A 330 5.18 18.34 -6.68
CA GLY A 330 3.87 18.98 -6.70
C GLY A 330 3.03 18.60 -7.92
N ASP A 331 3.49 17.64 -8.71
CA ASP A 331 2.83 17.15 -9.92
C ASP A 331 2.93 15.62 -9.99
N MET A 332 1.80 14.94 -10.04
CA MET A 332 1.75 13.47 -10.11
C MET A 332 2.22 12.89 -11.43
N TYR A 333 2.29 13.69 -12.47
CA TYR A 333 2.77 13.30 -13.80
C TYR A 333 4.28 13.54 -13.98
N ALA A 334 4.92 14.22 -13.03
CA ALA A 334 6.37 14.43 -13.04
C ALA A 334 7.13 13.08 -12.96
N PRO A 335 8.39 13.05 -13.36
CA PRO A 335 9.24 11.88 -13.19
C PRO A 335 9.28 11.43 -11.73
N ASP A 336 9.23 10.12 -11.51
CA ASP A 336 9.49 9.57 -10.18
C ASP A 336 10.93 9.89 -9.76
N PRO A 337 11.16 10.62 -8.65
CA PRO A 337 12.48 11.12 -8.28
C PRO A 337 13.46 10.01 -7.89
N GLN A 338 12.98 8.79 -7.65
CA GLN A 338 13.81 7.64 -7.28
C GLN A 338 13.99 6.65 -8.43
N CYS A 339 13.41 6.93 -9.61
CA CYS A 339 13.58 6.09 -10.79
C CYS A 339 14.94 6.35 -11.45
N TRP A 340 15.85 5.37 -11.40
CA TRP A 340 17.19 5.42 -11.99
C TRP A 340 17.26 5.08 -13.49
N LYS A 341 16.13 4.68 -14.11
CA LYS A 341 16.13 4.38 -15.55
C LYS A 341 16.36 5.65 -16.36
N GLU A 342 17.33 5.62 -17.25
CA GLU A 342 17.52 6.65 -18.26
C GLU A 342 16.61 6.37 -19.46
N ILE A 343 15.97 7.39 -19.97
CA ILE A 343 15.22 7.34 -21.24
C ILE A 343 16.03 8.10 -22.28
N ALA A 344 16.42 7.42 -23.35
CA ALA A 344 17.17 8.03 -24.44
C ALA A 344 16.39 9.20 -25.05
N ASP A 345 17.10 10.29 -25.40
CA ASP A 345 16.52 11.40 -26.14
C ASP A 345 15.94 10.87 -27.46
N GLY A 346 14.63 11.04 -27.66
CA GLY A 346 13.90 10.50 -28.81
C GLY A 346 13.18 9.17 -28.54
N GLY A 347 13.08 8.72 -27.30
CA GLY A 347 12.22 7.59 -26.91
C GLY A 347 10.82 7.75 -27.51
N ARG A 348 10.36 6.77 -28.29
CA ARG A 348 9.03 6.80 -28.92
C ARG A 348 7.99 6.44 -27.89
N GLU A 349 6.91 7.21 -27.88
CA GLU A 349 5.71 6.78 -27.16
C GLU A 349 5.26 5.41 -27.69
N PRO A 350 4.87 4.48 -26.81
CA PRO A 350 4.42 3.17 -27.24
C PRO A 350 3.25 3.27 -28.22
N ALA A 351 3.29 2.50 -29.32
CA ALA A 351 2.29 2.58 -30.40
C ALA A 351 0.84 2.39 -29.95
N TRP A 352 0.62 1.68 -28.84
CA TRP A 352 -0.71 1.46 -28.27
C TRP A 352 -1.36 2.73 -27.67
N MET A 353 -0.58 3.77 -27.30
CA MET A 353 -1.10 5.05 -26.78
C MET A 353 -1.81 5.91 -27.84
N HIS A 354 -1.61 5.63 -29.11
CA HIS A 354 -2.16 6.43 -30.23
C HIS A 354 -3.26 5.72 -31.01
N ARG A 355 -3.79 4.60 -30.51
CA ARG A 355 -4.94 3.95 -31.15
C ARG A 355 -6.20 4.73 -30.81
N PRO A 356 -7.04 5.12 -31.79
CA PRO A 356 -8.34 5.72 -31.51
C PRO A 356 -9.21 4.71 -30.73
N ALA A 357 -9.97 5.23 -29.75
CA ALA A 357 -10.86 4.48 -28.87
C ALA A 357 -11.96 3.74 -29.65
#